data_464c56b0e5bab6b8dd812ac617e26aa8
#
_entry.id   464c56b0e5bab6b8dd812ac617e26aa8
#
_cell.length_a   1.000
_cell.length_b   1.000
_cell.length_c   1.000
_cell.angle_alpha   90.00
_cell.angle_beta   90.00
_cell.angle_gamma   90.00
#
_symmetry.space_group_name_H-M   'P 1'
#
loop_
_entity.id
_entity.type
_entity.pdbx_description
1 polymer ?
#
loop_
_entity_poly.entity_id
_entity_poly.type
_entity_poly.pdbx_seq_one_letter_code
_entity_poly.pdbx_strand_id
1 'polypeptide(L)'
;MKMIAAGGFKDITRIASSSATVWQQICLTNTENISTLLSSYIASLQGIQQELNAKSGDDLYELFDSARIYRDSFINTASGPLKSSYAITIDIADEPGEIAAVATILALKISVSK
;
A
#
# COMPACT_ATOMS: atom_id res chain seq x y z
N MET A 1 -20.14 7.30 -11.06
CA MET A 1 -18.90 7.08 -10.28
C MET A 1 -18.58 8.21 -9.31
N LYS A 2 -18.87 9.46 -9.65
CA LYS A 2 -18.61 10.57 -8.72
C LYS A 2 -19.34 10.49 -7.38
N MET A 3 -20.48 9.82 -7.33
CA MET A 3 -21.30 9.71 -6.11
C MET A 3 -20.81 8.65 -5.10
N ILE A 4 -19.83 7.82 -5.47
CA ILE A 4 -19.28 6.75 -4.62
C ILE A 4 -17.93 7.15 -4.01
N ALA A 5 -17.51 8.39 -4.17
CA ALA A 5 -16.21 8.89 -3.67
C ALA A 5 -16.24 9.11 -2.15
N ALA A 6 -16.50 8.03 -1.40
CA ALA A 6 -16.32 8.00 0.05
C ALA A 6 -14.83 8.03 0.42
N GLY A 7 -14.51 8.26 1.70
CA GLY A 7 -13.15 8.37 2.19
C GLY A 7 -12.24 7.22 1.76
N GLY A 8 -12.74 5.97 1.81
CA GLY A 8 -11.99 4.80 1.39
C GLY A 8 -11.59 4.82 -0.09
N PHE A 9 -12.46 5.28 -0.96
CA PHE A 9 -12.15 5.41 -2.38
C PHE A 9 -11.06 6.46 -2.62
N LYS A 10 -11.13 7.59 -1.94
CA LYS A 10 -10.08 8.62 -2.01
C LYS A 10 -8.72 8.08 -1.58
N ASP A 11 -8.69 7.28 -0.53
CA ASP A 11 -7.44 6.75 0.01
C ASP A 11 -6.78 5.74 -0.96
N ILE A 12 -7.54 4.79 -1.49
CA ILE A 12 -6.98 3.77 -2.39
C ILE A 12 -6.64 4.32 -3.78
N THR A 13 -7.25 5.44 -4.19
CA THR A 13 -6.98 6.07 -5.50
C THR A 13 -6.03 7.26 -5.42
N ARG A 14 -5.45 7.53 -4.26
CA ARG A 14 -4.60 8.69 -4.04
C ARG A 14 -3.44 8.79 -5.04
N ILE A 15 -2.82 7.68 -5.37
CA ILE A 15 -1.68 7.62 -6.29
C ILE A 15 -2.08 8.05 -7.71
N ALA A 16 -3.34 7.90 -8.09
CA ALA A 16 -3.83 8.33 -9.40
C ALA A 16 -3.69 9.85 -9.63
N SER A 17 -3.56 10.63 -8.57
CA SER A 17 -3.32 12.10 -8.66
C SER A 17 -1.84 12.46 -8.74
N SER A 18 -0.95 11.49 -8.91
CA SER A 18 0.48 11.72 -9.03
C SER A 18 0.86 12.17 -10.45
N SER A 19 2.13 12.55 -10.63
CA SER A 19 2.66 12.99 -11.91
C SER A 19 2.59 11.90 -12.99
N ALA A 20 1.86 12.15 -14.05
CA ALA A 20 1.76 11.22 -15.19
C ALA A 20 3.13 11.01 -15.85
N THR A 21 3.96 12.05 -15.94
CA THR A 21 5.30 11.97 -16.52
C THR A 21 6.21 11.04 -15.73
N VAL A 22 6.19 11.13 -14.42
CA VAL A 22 6.98 10.25 -13.53
C VAL A 22 6.54 8.80 -13.68
N TRP A 23 5.24 8.53 -13.66
CA TRP A 23 4.72 7.17 -13.81
C TRP A 23 4.99 6.59 -15.19
N GLN A 24 4.92 7.42 -16.25
CA GLN A 24 5.33 7.00 -17.59
C GLN A 24 6.78 6.51 -17.61
N GLN A 25 7.70 7.27 -17.00
CA GLN A 25 9.11 6.90 -16.93
C GLN A 25 9.33 5.63 -16.10
N ILE A 26 8.65 5.48 -14.98
CA ILE A 26 8.69 4.26 -14.17
C ILE A 26 8.29 3.05 -15.01
N CYS A 27 7.18 3.13 -15.73
CA CYS A 27 6.69 2.04 -16.57
C CYS A 27 7.66 1.70 -17.71
N LEU A 28 8.23 2.72 -18.35
CA LEU A 28 9.15 2.52 -19.48
C LEU A 28 10.52 1.96 -19.05
N THR A 29 10.99 2.35 -17.87
CA THR A 29 12.29 1.87 -17.35
C THR A 29 12.21 0.54 -16.65
N ASN A 30 11.03 0.04 -16.34
CA ASN A 30 10.83 -1.23 -15.63
C ASN A 30 9.72 -2.08 -16.27
N THR A 31 9.60 -2.00 -17.58
CA THR A 31 8.52 -2.60 -18.36
C THR A 31 8.37 -4.11 -18.12
N GLU A 32 9.47 -4.85 -18.17
CA GLU A 32 9.44 -6.32 -18.06
C GLU A 32 8.95 -6.79 -16.69
N ASN A 33 9.46 -6.19 -15.63
CA ASN A 33 9.06 -6.55 -14.27
C ASN A 33 7.58 -6.21 -14.01
N ILE A 34 7.14 -5.03 -14.46
CA ILE A 34 5.75 -4.60 -14.32
C ILE A 34 4.84 -5.52 -15.13
N SER A 35 5.22 -5.86 -16.36
CA SER A 35 4.45 -6.77 -17.21
C SER A 35 4.32 -8.15 -16.58
N THR A 36 5.38 -8.69 -15.98
CA THR A 36 5.37 -9.96 -15.27
C THR A 36 4.42 -9.93 -14.07
N LEU A 37 4.49 -8.88 -13.29
CA LEU A 37 3.59 -8.69 -12.16
C LEU A 37 2.13 -8.58 -12.60
N LEU A 38 1.86 -7.84 -13.67
CA LEU A 38 0.51 -7.74 -14.23
C LEU A 38 -0.01 -9.09 -14.69
N SER A 39 0.82 -9.89 -15.36
CA SER A 39 0.43 -11.24 -15.80
C SER A 39 0.04 -12.12 -14.63
N SER A 40 0.81 -12.08 -13.55
CA SER A 40 0.52 -12.81 -12.32
C SER A 40 -0.78 -12.33 -11.67
N TYR A 41 -1.00 -11.03 -11.62
CA TYR A 41 -2.22 -10.42 -11.07
C TYR A 41 -3.46 -10.78 -11.90
N ILE A 42 -3.35 -10.71 -13.21
CA ILE A 42 -4.43 -11.11 -14.12
C ILE A 42 -4.79 -12.58 -13.91
N ALA A 43 -3.80 -13.46 -13.80
CA ALA A 43 -4.04 -14.89 -13.55
C ALA A 43 -4.76 -15.11 -12.22
N SER A 44 -4.39 -14.39 -11.19
CA SER A 44 -5.07 -14.45 -9.88
C SER A 44 -6.53 -13.99 -9.97
N LEU A 45 -6.79 -12.91 -10.69
CA LEU A 45 -8.16 -12.42 -10.90
C LEU A 45 -9.00 -13.43 -11.69
N GLN A 46 -8.43 -14.07 -12.70
CA GLN A 46 -9.08 -15.13 -13.47
C GLN A 46 -9.43 -16.34 -12.58
N GLY A 47 -8.54 -16.71 -11.67
CA GLY A 47 -8.80 -17.76 -10.68
C GLY A 47 -9.99 -17.42 -9.79
N ILE A 48 -10.07 -16.23 -9.28
CA ILE A 48 -11.20 -15.75 -8.47
C ILE A 48 -12.50 -15.78 -9.29
N GLN A 49 -12.44 -15.36 -10.55
CA GLN A 49 -13.59 -15.39 -11.44
C GLN A 49 -14.10 -16.81 -11.66
N GLN A 50 -13.20 -17.79 -11.79
CA GLN A 50 -13.57 -19.21 -11.91
C GLN A 50 -14.27 -19.72 -10.64
N GLU A 51 -13.76 -19.34 -9.47
CA GLU A 51 -14.38 -19.69 -8.18
C GLU A 51 -15.79 -19.12 -8.05
N LEU A 52 -15.94 -17.86 -8.47
CA LEU A 52 -17.25 -17.19 -8.51
C LEU A 52 -18.23 -17.90 -9.46
N ASN A 53 -17.78 -18.23 -10.67
CA ASN A 53 -18.62 -18.90 -11.67
C ASN A 53 -19.00 -20.33 -11.26
N ALA A 54 -18.07 -21.01 -10.57
CA ALA A 54 -18.32 -22.32 -10.01
C ALA A 54 -19.15 -22.28 -8.73
N LYS A 55 -19.43 -21.10 -8.19
CA LYS A 55 -20.13 -20.90 -6.90
C LYS A 55 -19.47 -21.65 -5.77
N SER A 56 -18.12 -21.67 -5.78
CA SER A 56 -17.32 -22.36 -4.78
C SER A 56 -17.26 -21.52 -3.49
N GLY A 57 -18.26 -21.70 -2.63
CA GLY A 57 -18.37 -20.93 -1.39
C GLY A 57 -17.18 -21.13 -0.46
N ASP A 58 -16.63 -22.34 -0.39
CA ASP A 58 -15.48 -22.64 0.46
C ASP A 58 -14.20 -21.93 -0.02
N ASP A 59 -13.95 -21.95 -1.31
CA ASP A 59 -12.78 -21.27 -1.89
C ASP A 59 -12.88 -19.73 -1.73
N LEU A 60 -14.08 -19.19 -1.94
CA LEU A 60 -14.32 -17.75 -1.72
C LEU A 60 -14.15 -17.35 -0.25
N TYR A 61 -14.63 -18.19 0.68
CA TYR A 61 -14.43 -17.96 2.09
C TYR A 61 -12.92 -17.93 2.43
N GLU A 62 -12.18 -18.93 1.93
CA GLU A 62 -10.74 -19.04 2.15
C GLU A 62 -9.97 -17.82 1.60
N LEU A 63 -10.37 -17.33 0.42
CA LEU A 63 -9.79 -16.13 -0.19
C LEU A 63 -9.91 -14.91 0.75
N PHE A 64 -11.10 -14.63 1.25
CA PHE A 64 -11.33 -13.48 2.11
C PHE A 64 -10.75 -13.69 3.51
N ASP A 65 -10.83 -14.88 4.04
CA ASP A 65 -10.33 -15.17 5.38
C ASP A 65 -8.80 -15.13 5.44
N SER A 66 -8.12 -15.66 4.45
CA SER A 66 -6.66 -15.56 4.34
C SER A 66 -6.19 -14.10 4.20
N ALA A 67 -6.93 -13.30 3.42
CA ALA A 67 -6.66 -11.88 3.29
C ALA A 67 -6.83 -11.15 4.64
N ARG A 68 -7.89 -11.48 5.39
CA ARG A 68 -8.12 -10.94 6.73
C ARG A 68 -6.98 -11.29 7.68
N ILE A 69 -6.60 -12.56 7.73
CA ILE A 69 -5.50 -13.03 8.59
C ILE A 69 -4.19 -12.29 8.23
N TYR A 70 -3.90 -12.18 6.95
CA TYR A 70 -2.71 -11.48 6.48
C TYR A 70 -2.71 -10.01 6.92
N ARG A 71 -3.84 -9.33 6.73
CA ARG A 71 -4.01 -7.93 7.15
C ARG A 71 -3.83 -7.76 8.66
N ASP A 72 -4.48 -8.61 9.45
CA ASP A 72 -4.43 -8.56 10.91
C ASP A 72 -3.02 -8.84 11.45
N SER A 73 -2.23 -9.65 10.74
CA SER A 73 -0.88 -10.00 11.17
C SER A 73 0.04 -8.79 11.31
N PHE A 74 -0.01 -7.84 10.38
CA PHE A 74 0.84 -6.67 10.51
C PHE A 74 0.20 -5.51 11.28
N ILE A 75 -1.11 -5.45 11.39
CA ILE A 75 -1.77 -4.49 12.30
C ILE A 75 -1.43 -4.87 13.76
N ASN A 76 -1.55 -6.14 14.11
CA ASN A 76 -1.25 -6.62 15.45
C ASN A 76 0.24 -6.45 15.79
N THR A 77 1.11 -6.63 14.82
CA THR A 77 2.55 -6.39 14.99
C THR A 77 2.83 -4.90 15.20
N ALA A 78 2.10 -4.01 14.52
CA ALA A 78 2.26 -2.56 14.64
C ALA A 78 1.64 -1.99 15.93
N SER A 79 0.65 -2.66 16.52
CA SER A 79 -0.07 -2.22 17.73
C SER A 79 0.39 -2.92 19.01
N GLY A 80 1.36 -3.83 18.94
CA GLY A 80 1.91 -4.50 20.11
C GLY A 80 2.69 -3.53 21.02
N PRO A 81 2.91 -3.90 22.31
CA PRO A 81 3.66 -3.07 23.24
C PRO A 81 5.11 -2.85 22.82
N LEU A 82 5.63 -3.67 21.93
CA LEU A 82 6.87 -3.44 21.20
C LEU A 82 6.52 -2.75 19.89
N LYS A 83 6.14 -1.51 19.95
CA LYS A 83 6.17 -0.66 18.76
C LYS A 83 7.57 -0.80 18.20
N SER A 84 7.67 -1.36 17.00
CA SER A 84 8.93 -1.40 16.29
C SER A 84 9.49 0.02 16.28
N SER A 85 10.45 0.26 17.15
CA SER A 85 11.21 1.49 17.11
C SER A 85 12.10 1.38 15.89
N TYR A 86 11.67 1.99 14.79
CA TYR A 86 12.54 2.20 13.66
C TYR A 86 13.57 3.25 14.10
N ALA A 87 14.81 2.80 14.34
CA ALA A 87 15.90 3.74 14.47
C ALA A 87 16.21 4.26 13.07
N ILE A 88 15.72 5.44 12.74
CA ILE A 88 16.13 6.12 11.52
C ILE A 88 17.41 6.89 11.88
N THR A 89 18.54 6.40 11.40
CA THR A 89 19.78 7.16 11.49
C THR A 89 19.83 8.13 10.33
N ILE A 90 19.73 9.40 10.63
CA ILE A 90 19.83 10.47 9.64
C ILE A 90 21.14 11.19 9.89
N ASP A 91 22.03 11.15 8.92
CA ASP A 91 23.22 12.01 8.92
C ASP A 91 22.77 13.43 8.59
N ILE A 92 22.68 14.25 9.63
CA ILE A 92 22.30 15.65 9.49
C ILE A 92 23.58 16.46 9.63
N ALA A 93 23.84 17.37 8.69
CA ALA A 93 24.84 18.40 8.88
C ALA A 93 24.44 19.22 10.13
N ASP A 94 25.40 19.49 11.00
CA ASP A 94 25.16 20.19 12.26
C ASP A 94 24.90 21.70 11.99
N GLU A 95 23.77 21.96 11.32
CA GLU A 95 23.29 23.29 10.99
C GLU A 95 22.00 23.62 11.74
N PRO A 96 21.86 24.87 12.24
CA PRO A 96 20.65 25.28 12.94
C PRO A 96 19.40 25.12 12.06
N GLY A 97 18.40 24.41 12.56
CA GLY A 97 17.11 24.22 11.90
C GLY A 97 16.94 22.90 11.13
N GLU A 98 18.00 22.15 10.87
CA GLU A 98 17.89 20.85 10.16
C GLU A 98 17.17 19.80 10.99
N ILE A 99 17.43 19.74 12.28
CA ILE A 99 16.73 18.84 13.21
C ILE A 99 15.22 19.17 13.26
N ALA A 100 14.90 20.46 13.27
CA ALA A 100 13.51 20.91 13.26
C ALA A 100 12.81 20.54 11.95
N ALA A 101 13.49 20.66 10.81
CA ALA A 101 12.94 20.28 9.51
C ALA A 101 12.64 18.77 9.44
N VAL A 102 13.57 17.93 9.91
CA VAL A 102 13.40 16.47 9.96
C VAL A 102 12.27 16.09 10.92
N ALA A 103 12.21 16.70 12.10
CA ALA A 103 11.15 16.48 13.08
C ALA A 103 9.78 16.85 12.51
N THR A 104 9.68 17.95 11.76
CA THR A 104 8.44 18.39 11.10
C THR A 104 7.99 17.36 10.05
N ILE A 105 8.90 16.86 9.21
CA ILE A 105 8.60 15.86 8.19
C ILE A 105 8.12 14.56 8.85
N LEU A 106 8.77 14.10 9.90
CA LEU A 106 8.37 12.90 10.64
C LEU A 106 7.02 13.07 11.31
N ALA A 107 6.76 14.23 11.91
CA ALA A 107 5.46 14.54 12.53
C ALA A 107 4.32 14.54 11.51
N LEU A 108 4.54 15.09 10.31
CA LEU A 108 3.56 15.07 9.23
C LEU A 108 3.28 13.64 8.75
N LYS A 109 4.29 12.80 8.63
CA LYS A 109 4.10 11.38 8.27
C LYS A 109 3.36 10.60 9.34
N ILE A 110 3.63 10.84 10.61
CA ILE A 110 2.93 10.20 11.72
C ILE A 110 1.47 10.63 11.78
N SER A 111 1.15 11.90 11.54
CA SER A 111 -0.24 12.39 11.52
C SER A 111 -1.04 11.82 10.34
N VAL A 112 -0.40 11.52 9.23
CA VAL A 112 -1.04 10.92 8.05
C VAL A 112 -1.25 9.41 8.24
N SER A 113 -0.45 8.75 9.08
CA SER A 113 -0.55 7.31 9.38
C SER A 113 -1.67 6.95 10.37
N LYS A 114 -2.32 7.94 10.92
CA LYS A 114 -3.50 7.76 11.78
C LYS A 114 -4.75 7.79 10.94
#